data_a6979cc5788482c296d16673c07bfca1
#
_entry.id   a6979cc5788482c296d16673c07bfca1
#
_cell.length_a   1.000
_cell.length_b   1.000
_cell.length_c   1.000
_cell.angle_alpha   90.00
_cell.angle_beta   90.00
_cell.angle_gamma   90.00
#
_symmetry.space_group_name_H-M   'P 1'
#
loop_
_entity.id
_entity.type
_entity.pdbx_description
1 polymer ?
#
loop_
_entity_poly.entity_id
_entity_poly.type
_entity_poly.pdbx_seq_one_letter_code
_entity_poly.pdbx_strand_id
1 'polypeptide(L)'
;MDRNFLRLAVFATGPEHAADDAELFGAVAAQVEGHGRIGGVGAVQDDLAGQQVRHDRVHNLYGGSMTRAAGEAFADLRPGRRTLLYSRSSIIGSHRYGGIWLGDNHSSWEQLLANIQMMPSVQMCGFLYTGADLCGFAGDTTPDLALRWLEFGLFTPLMRNHAAAGTREQEYFRFADQLPALREMLRLRYALLPYLYSEFMKSALENTGYFRPLGFDWPADPEAREVQDQLLLGDGVMLAPMYTQNAAGRHVYLPGPMQLYRLRSAEDYDTEALPAGHHYVHCALNEVLLFVRPGHAVPLAKPAACTAALDEQPIALLACPDADGHAAYRMYTDDGETMDPEHDGHWTVLDASH
;
A
#
# COMPACT_ATOMS: atom_id res chain seq x y z
N MET A 1 4.43 9.85 19.21
CA MET A 1 3.43 9.33 18.27
C MET A 1 2.25 8.82 19.07
N ASP A 2 1.04 9.13 18.64
CA ASP A 2 -0.13 8.64 19.36
C ASP A 2 -0.25 7.12 19.11
N ARG A 3 -0.32 6.32 20.17
CA ARG A 3 -0.41 4.84 20.11
C ARG A 3 -1.60 4.33 19.29
N ASN A 4 -2.57 5.20 18.99
CA ASN A 4 -3.73 4.88 18.18
C ASN A 4 -3.43 4.71 16.67
N PHE A 5 -2.29 5.20 16.17
CA PHE A 5 -1.89 5.08 14.78
C PHE A 5 -1.58 3.64 14.34
N LEU A 6 -1.04 2.83 15.25
CA LEU A 6 -0.68 1.43 14.98
C LEU A 6 -1.88 0.47 14.93
N ARG A 7 -3.10 0.98 15.11
CA ARG A 7 -4.34 0.21 14.99
C ARG A 7 -4.73 -0.14 13.54
N LEU A 8 -3.98 0.31 12.58
CA LEU A 8 -4.19 0.07 11.15
C LEU A 8 -3.26 -1.02 10.65
N ALA A 9 -3.48 -2.23 11.03
CA ALA A 9 -2.82 -3.35 10.37
C ALA A 9 -3.79 -4.18 9.57
N VAL A 10 -3.48 -4.23 8.35
CA VAL A 10 -3.90 -5.08 7.27
C VAL A 10 -4.06 -6.53 7.71
N PHE A 11 -5.24 -7.11 7.55
CA PHE A 11 -5.44 -8.41 6.89
C PHE A 11 -6.90 -8.83 7.06
N ALA A 12 -7.53 -9.25 5.98
CA ALA A 12 -8.87 -9.80 5.99
C ALA A 12 -8.92 -11.01 6.95
N THR A 13 -9.75 -10.92 7.98
CA THR A 13 -10.11 -12.07 8.81
C THR A 13 -10.87 -13.10 7.98
N GLY A 14 -10.64 -14.39 8.23
CA GLY A 14 -11.28 -15.48 7.51
C GLY A 14 -12.82 -15.50 7.67
N PRO A 15 -13.53 -16.34 6.90
CA PRO A 15 -14.99 -16.39 6.87
C PRO A 15 -15.67 -16.78 8.22
N GLU A 16 -14.91 -17.26 9.18
CA GLU A 16 -15.37 -17.64 10.51
C GLU A 16 -15.77 -16.45 11.41
N HIS A 17 -15.36 -15.21 11.04
CA HIS A 17 -15.67 -14.00 11.80
C HIS A 17 -16.76 -13.11 11.16
N ALA A 18 -17.31 -13.50 10.02
CA ALA A 18 -18.26 -12.68 9.26
C ALA A 18 -19.56 -12.36 10.02
N ALA A 19 -20.00 -13.26 10.91
CA ALA A 19 -21.20 -13.05 11.73
C ALA A 19 -20.95 -12.03 12.86
N ASP A 20 -19.80 -12.15 13.52
CA ASP A 20 -19.36 -11.22 14.58
C ASP A 20 -19.10 -9.82 14.00
N ASP A 21 -18.61 -9.75 12.74
CA ASP A 21 -18.35 -8.49 12.05
C ASP A 21 -19.65 -7.75 11.70
N ALA A 22 -20.73 -8.46 11.33
CA ALA A 22 -22.04 -7.84 11.04
C ALA A 22 -22.67 -7.20 12.29
N GLU A 23 -22.58 -7.85 13.44
CA GLU A 23 -23.05 -7.32 14.71
C GLU A 23 -22.22 -6.12 15.17
N LEU A 24 -20.89 -6.18 14.99
CA LEU A 24 -19.98 -5.09 15.25
C LEU A 24 -20.26 -3.88 14.36
N PHE A 25 -20.50 -4.07 13.06
CA PHE A 25 -20.86 -2.97 12.17
C PHE A 25 -22.16 -2.27 12.60
N GLY A 26 -23.15 -3.02 13.05
CA GLY A 26 -24.38 -2.46 13.62
C GLY A 26 -24.12 -1.63 14.88
N ALA A 27 -23.28 -2.13 15.80
CA ALA A 27 -22.93 -1.43 17.02
C ALA A 27 -22.08 -0.18 16.76
N VAL A 28 -21.11 -0.24 15.84
CA VAL A 28 -20.30 0.92 15.43
C VAL A 28 -21.18 1.98 14.78
N ALA A 29 -22.12 1.60 13.90
CA ALA A 29 -23.04 2.52 13.27
C ALA A 29 -23.91 3.26 14.32
N ALA A 30 -24.47 2.53 15.29
CA ALA A 30 -25.27 3.12 16.37
C ALA A 30 -24.46 4.09 17.26
N GLN A 31 -23.19 3.77 17.52
CA GLN A 31 -22.31 4.62 18.33
C GLN A 31 -21.84 5.85 17.55
N VAL A 32 -21.57 5.73 16.25
CA VAL A 32 -21.28 6.87 15.36
C VAL A 32 -22.48 7.81 15.27
N GLU A 33 -23.71 7.29 15.18
CA GLU A 33 -24.95 8.09 15.22
C GLU A 33 -25.13 8.80 16.58
N GLY A 34 -24.71 8.18 17.68
CA GLY A 34 -24.77 8.77 19.02
C GLY A 34 -23.79 9.93 19.26
N HIS A 35 -22.63 9.90 18.62
CA HIS A 35 -21.55 10.89 18.77
C HIS A 35 -21.54 11.96 17.66
N GLY A 36 -22.20 11.73 16.57
CA GLY A 36 -22.15 12.54 15.35
C GLY A 36 -23.50 13.05 14.88
N ARG A 37 -24.25 13.81 15.70
CA ARG A 37 -25.29 14.64 15.14
C ARG A 37 -24.66 15.83 14.42
N ILE A 38 -24.11 15.56 13.25
CA ILE A 38 -23.84 16.58 12.26
C ILE A 38 -25.12 16.67 11.42
N GLY A 39 -25.75 17.84 11.43
CA GLY A 39 -27.02 18.06 10.77
C GLY A 39 -27.02 17.61 9.32
N GLY A 40 -28.17 17.09 8.87
CA GLY A 40 -28.35 16.48 7.55
C GLY A 40 -27.98 17.43 6.40
N VAL A 41 -27.75 16.84 5.24
CA VAL A 41 -27.50 17.53 3.97
C VAL A 41 -28.55 18.60 3.75
N GLY A 42 -28.15 19.86 3.82
CA GLY A 42 -29.05 21.02 3.71
C GLY A 42 -29.10 21.94 4.93
N ALA A 43 -28.49 21.56 6.08
CA ALA A 43 -28.38 22.44 7.22
C ALA A 43 -27.37 23.55 6.95
N VAL A 44 -27.79 24.79 7.08
CA VAL A 44 -26.92 25.98 6.98
C VAL A 44 -25.98 26.08 8.19
N GLN A 45 -26.24 25.33 9.24
CA GLN A 45 -25.52 25.35 10.51
C GLN A 45 -25.34 23.92 11.05
N ASP A 46 -24.13 23.65 11.55
CA ASP A 46 -23.76 22.41 12.22
C ASP A 46 -23.51 22.68 13.71
N ASP A 47 -23.71 21.65 14.53
CA ASP A 47 -23.33 21.71 15.93
C ASP A 47 -21.89 21.21 16.07
N LEU A 48 -20.98 22.09 16.48
CA LEU A 48 -19.63 21.75 16.82
C LEU A 48 -19.40 22.01 18.31
N ALA A 49 -19.33 20.95 19.10
CA ALA A 49 -19.13 21.02 20.55
C ALA A 49 -20.13 21.95 21.26
N GLY A 50 -21.42 21.91 20.86
CA GLY A 50 -22.49 22.73 21.43
C GLY A 50 -22.58 24.14 20.87
N GLN A 51 -21.80 24.46 19.83
CA GLN A 51 -21.86 25.75 19.15
C GLN A 51 -22.40 25.59 17.73
N GLN A 52 -23.36 26.44 17.36
CA GLN A 52 -23.86 26.51 16.01
C GLN A 52 -22.84 27.21 15.11
N VAL A 53 -22.33 26.49 14.12
CA VAL A 53 -21.35 26.99 13.15
C VAL A 53 -21.86 26.81 11.72
N ARG A 54 -21.44 27.66 10.80
CA ARG A 54 -21.78 27.49 9.40
C ARG A 54 -21.07 26.26 8.83
N HIS A 55 -21.78 25.46 8.03
CA HIS A 55 -21.27 24.23 7.43
C HIS A 55 -19.98 24.46 6.61
N ASP A 56 -19.88 25.56 5.87
CA ASP A 56 -18.70 25.90 5.06
C ASP A 56 -17.41 26.05 5.88
N ARG A 57 -17.52 26.31 7.19
CA ARG A 57 -16.38 26.40 8.11
C ARG A 57 -15.92 25.05 8.63
N VAL A 58 -16.80 24.05 8.63
CA VAL A 58 -16.55 22.73 9.22
C VAL A 58 -16.64 21.58 8.22
N HIS A 59 -17.01 21.88 6.96
CA HIS A 59 -17.21 20.89 5.90
C HIS A 59 -16.06 19.89 5.81
N ASN A 60 -14.82 20.36 5.81
CA ASN A 60 -13.64 19.49 5.69
C ASN A 60 -13.35 18.66 6.95
N LEU A 61 -13.95 19.02 8.11
CA LEU A 61 -13.82 18.24 9.33
C LEU A 61 -14.76 17.03 9.38
N TYR A 62 -15.81 17.02 8.54
CA TYR A 62 -16.89 16.04 8.60
C TYR A 62 -16.37 14.60 8.49
N GLY A 63 -15.68 14.26 7.40
CA GLY A 63 -15.13 12.93 7.17
C GLY A 63 -14.09 12.53 8.23
N GLY A 64 -13.25 13.47 8.64
CA GLY A 64 -12.28 13.24 9.71
C GLY A 64 -12.95 12.94 11.07
N SER A 65 -14.04 13.65 11.39
CA SER A 65 -14.81 13.41 12.63
C SER A 65 -15.54 12.06 12.59
N MET A 66 -16.08 11.66 11.44
CA MET A 66 -16.67 10.32 11.28
C MET A 66 -15.63 9.22 11.45
N THR A 67 -14.46 9.36 10.82
CA THR A 67 -13.36 8.41 10.95
C THR A 67 -12.88 8.28 12.39
N ARG A 68 -12.78 9.42 13.09
CA ARG A 68 -12.44 9.44 14.52
C ARG A 68 -13.48 8.70 15.36
N ALA A 69 -14.77 9.00 15.19
CA ALA A 69 -15.84 8.36 15.94
C ALA A 69 -15.86 6.84 15.73
N ALA A 70 -15.67 6.39 14.47
CA ALA A 70 -15.57 4.96 14.16
C ALA A 70 -14.33 4.33 14.82
N GLY A 71 -13.16 4.99 14.78
CA GLY A 71 -11.94 4.49 15.42
C GLY A 71 -12.05 4.37 16.94
N GLU A 72 -12.67 5.36 17.59
CA GLU A 72 -12.97 5.34 19.04
C GLU A 72 -13.94 4.20 19.38
N ALA A 73 -15.01 4.02 18.58
CA ALA A 73 -15.97 2.94 18.76
C ALA A 73 -15.32 1.54 18.65
N PHE A 74 -14.47 1.32 17.64
CA PHE A 74 -13.71 0.07 17.52
C PHE A 74 -12.81 -0.18 18.74
N ALA A 75 -12.16 0.86 19.25
CA ALA A 75 -11.31 0.74 20.45
C ALA A 75 -12.09 0.30 21.68
N ASP A 76 -13.34 0.78 21.82
CA ASP A 76 -14.23 0.44 22.94
C ASP A 76 -14.83 -0.96 22.80
N LEU A 77 -15.25 -1.32 21.59
CA LEU A 77 -15.94 -2.59 21.32
C LEU A 77 -15.00 -3.79 21.19
N ARG A 78 -13.78 -3.55 20.73
CA ARG A 78 -12.72 -4.60 20.58
C ARG A 78 -11.40 -4.13 21.24
N PRO A 79 -11.37 -3.98 22.57
CA PRO A 79 -10.17 -3.56 23.25
C PRO A 79 -9.03 -4.58 23.05
N GLY A 80 -7.83 -4.09 22.81
CA GLY A 80 -6.65 -4.92 22.63
C GLY A 80 -6.50 -5.58 21.25
N ARG A 81 -7.32 -5.19 20.27
CA ARG A 81 -7.20 -5.66 18.88
C ARG A 81 -6.97 -4.52 17.91
N ARG A 82 -6.14 -4.75 16.93
CA ARG A 82 -5.97 -3.86 15.77
C ARG A 82 -7.25 -3.86 14.93
N THR A 83 -7.56 -2.71 14.34
CA THR A 83 -8.72 -2.54 13.47
C THR A 83 -8.28 -2.01 12.12
N LEU A 84 -9.00 -2.38 11.06
CA LEU A 84 -8.83 -1.82 9.74
C LEU A 84 -9.94 -0.79 9.48
N LEU A 85 -9.55 0.47 9.36
CA LEU A 85 -10.44 1.56 9.02
C LEU A 85 -9.82 2.42 7.92
N TYR A 86 -10.57 2.73 6.90
CA TYR A 86 -10.16 3.68 5.86
C TYR A 86 -11.35 4.52 5.40
N SER A 87 -11.08 5.75 5.00
CA SER A 87 -12.09 6.74 4.65
C SER A 87 -11.71 7.44 3.35
N ARG A 88 -12.71 7.87 2.58
CA ARG A 88 -12.52 8.70 1.40
C ARG A 88 -12.19 10.15 1.78
N SER A 89 -12.95 10.71 2.71
CA SER A 89 -12.82 12.10 3.15
C SER A 89 -12.00 12.18 4.42
N SER A 90 -10.95 12.98 4.41
CA SER A 90 -10.01 13.07 5.52
C SER A 90 -9.45 14.49 5.65
N ILE A 91 -8.83 14.76 6.78
CA ILE A 91 -8.06 15.95 7.08
C ILE A 91 -6.72 15.54 7.69
N ILE A 92 -5.77 16.47 7.80
CA ILE A 92 -4.53 16.27 8.55
C ILE A 92 -4.90 15.85 9.98
N GLY A 93 -4.31 14.73 10.43
CA GLY A 93 -4.62 14.11 11.73
C GLY A 93 -5.58 12.93 11.67
N SER A 94 -6.36 12.76 10.58
CA SER A 94 -7.23 11.57 10.40
C SER A 94 -6.45 10.28 10.29
N HIS A 95 -5.18 10.32 9.87
CA HIS A 95 -4.28 9.16 9.83
C HIS A 95 -4.11 8.47 11.19
N ARG A 96 -4.44 9.12 12.29
CA ARG A 96 -4.45 8.51 13.64
C ARG A 96 -5.57 7.51 13.86
N TYR A 97 -6.61 7.58 13.04
CA TYR A 97 -7.83 6.75 13.16
C TYR A 97 -8.03 5.83 11.98
N GLY A 98 -7.48 6.16 10.82
CA GLY A 98 -7.71 5.38 9.62
C GLY A 98 -6.78 5.72 8.47
N GLY A 99 -6.75 4.87 7.47
CA GLY A 99 -6.18 5.12 6.16
C GLY A 99 -7.14 5.82 5.22
N ILE A 100 -6.71 5.98 3.98
CA ILE A 100 -7.55 6.50 2.90
C ILE A 100 -7.34 5.69 1.62
N TRP A 101 -8.34 5.73 0.73
CA TRP A 101 -8.11 5.34 -0.66
C TRP A 101 -8.25 6.58 -1.56
N LEU A 102 -7.72 6.49 -2.78
CA LEU A 102 -7.62 7.65 -3.69
C LEU A 102 -8.93 8.01 -4.41
N GLY A 103 -10.06 7.48 -3.94
CA GLY A 103 -11.39 7.81 -4.47
C GLY A 103 -11.74 7.08 -5.76
N ASP A 104 -12.76 7.59 -6.47
CA ASP A 104 -13.36 6.99 -7.66
C ASP A 104 -12.49 7.31 -8.89
N ASN A 105 -11.49 6.50 -9.14
CA ASN A 105 -10.65 6.58 -10.32
C ASN A 105 -11.32 5.92 -11.55
N HIS A 106 -10.80 6.16 -12.74
CA HIS A 106 -11.29 5.57 -13.98
C HIS A 106 -10.37 4.45 -14.48
N SER A 107 -10.95 3.50 -15.21
CA SER A 107 -10.22 2.41 -15.89
C SER A 107 -9.45 2.95 -17.08
N SER A 108 -8.36 3.69 -16.83
CA SER A 108 -7.48 4.25 -17.85
C SER A 108 -6.01 4.27 -17.43
N TRP A 109 -5.12 4.29 -18.41
CA TRP A 109 -3.67 4.32 -18.21
C TRP A 109 -3.20 5.60 -17.51
N GLU A 110 -3.84 6.73 -17.81
CA GLU A 110 -3.58 8.04 -17.17
C GLU A 110 -3.92 8.00 -15.69
N GLN A 111 -5.00 7.30 -15.33
CA GLN A 111 -5.38 7.14 -13.92
C GLN A 111 -4.45 6.19 -13.17
N LEU A 112 -3.94 5.15 -13.82
CA LEU A 112 -2.88 4.32 -13.25
C LEU A 112 -1.64 5.17 -12.94
N LEU A 113 -1.17 5.99 -13.89
CA LEU A 113 -0.05 6.90 -13.67
C LEU A 113 -0.34 7.90 -12.55
N ALA A 114 -1.53 8.52 -12.54
CA ALA A 114 -1.92 9.44 -11.49
C ALA A 114 -1.88 8.78 -10.11
N ASN A 115 -2.35 7.53 -9.99
CA ASN A 115 -2.30 6.80 -8.73
C ASN A 115 -0.85 6.50 -8.29
N ILE A 116 0.06 6.15 -9.21
CA ILE A 116 1.49 5.98 -8.92
C ILE A 116 2.06 7.27 -8.33
N GLN A 117 1.80 8.42 -8.97
CA GLN A 117 2.31 9.73 -8.57
C GLN A 117 1.72 10.23 -7.24
N MET A 118 0.47 9.90 -6.95
CA MET A 118 -0.23 10.32 -5.72
C MET A 118 0.24 9.56 -4.48
N MET A 119 0.72 8.31 -4.59
CA MET A 119 1.09 7.49 -3.43
C MET A 119 2.12 8.16 -2.50
N PRO A 120 3.27 8.66 -2.98
CA PRO A 120 4.22 9.36 -2.11
C PRO A 120 3.61 10.61 -1.48
N SER A 121 2.81 11.39 -2.23
CA SER A 121 2.19 12.62 -1.76
C SER A 121 1.22 12.40 -0.61
N VAL A 122 0.38 11.36 -0.71
CA VAL A 122 -0.56 11.00 0.34
C VAL A 122 0.16 10.51 1.60
N GLN A 123 1.25 9.77 1.43
CA GLN A 123 2.04 9.31 2.56
C GLN A 123 2.79 10.44 3.27
N MET A 124 3.24 11.45 2.55
CA MET A 124 3.77 12.68 3.16
C MET A 124 2.73 13.41 4.03
N CYS A 125 1.44 13.19 3.81
CA CYS A 125 0.36 13.66 4.68
C CYS A 125 0.12 12.77 5.92
N GLY A 126 0.92 11.70 6.10
CA GLY A 126 0.84 10.77 7.22
C GLY A 126 -0.05 9.54 6.99
N PHE A 127 -0.65 9.37 5.81
CA PHE A 127 -1.50 8.21 5.50
C PHE A 127 -0.67 7.06 4.95
N LEU A 128 -0.13 6.23 5.83
CA LEU A 128 0.64 5.05 5.42
C LEU A 128 -0.27 3.96 4.81
N TYR A 129 -1.45 3.73 5.41
CA TYR A 129 -2.42 2.79 4.85
C TYR A 129 -3.23 3.48 3.75
N THR A 130 -2.76 3.33 2.52
CA THR A 130 -3.38 3.93 1.33
C THR A 130 -3.26 3.02 0.12
N GLY A 131 -4.15 3.24 -0.84
CA GLY A 131 -4.18 2.58 -2.13
C GLY A 131 -5.25 3.18 -3.03
N ALA A 132 -5.41 2.61 -4.21
CA ALA A 132 -6.43 2.97 -5.17
C ALA A 132 -7.33 1.79 -5.48
N ASP A 133 -8.47 2.03 -6.10
CA ASP A 133 -9.28 0.97 -6.68
C ASP A 133 -8.55 0.41 -7.90
N LEU A 134 -8.00 -0.81 -7.75
CA LEU A 134 -7.26 -1.47 -8.82
C LEU A 134 -8.18 -1.74 -9.99
N CYS A 135 -7.66 -1.61 -11.19
CA CYS A 135 -8.37 -1.70 -12.46
C CYS A 135 -9.27 -0.50 -12.77
N GLY A 136 -9.43 0.45 -11.85
CA GLY A 136 -10.31 1.60 -11.95
C GLY A 136 -11.72 1.32 -11.42
N PHE A 137 -12.30 2.32 -10.73
CA PHE A 137 -13.66 2.25 -10.18
C PHE A 137 -14.71 2.47 -11.27
N ALA A 138 -14.56 3.49 -12.10
CA ALA A 138 -15.49 3.85 -13.15
C ALA A 138 -14.96 3.43 -14.53
N GLY A 139 -15.88 2.98 -15.40
CA GLY A 139 -15.53 2.51 -16.73
C GLY A 139 -15.17 1.03 -16.78
N ASP A 140 -14.91 0.54 -17.98
CA ASP A 140 -14.63 -0.86 -18.27
C ASP A 140 -13.12 -1.06 -18.45
N THR A 141 -12.49 -1.75 -17.52
CA THR A 141 -11.06 -2.06 -17.64
C THR A 141 -10.79 -3.08 -18.75
N THR A 142 -9.55 -3.06 -19.27
CA THR A 142 -9.04 -4.07 -20.19
C THR A 142 -8.16 -5.08 -19.45
N PRO A 143 -7.99 -6.32 -19.98
CA PRO A 143 -7.18 -7.34 -19.30
C PRO A 143 -5.71 -6.93 -19.07
N ASP A 144 -5.11 -6.19 -20.00
CA ASP A 144 -3.75 -5.67 -19.92
C ASP A 144 -3.62 -4.57 -18.86
N LEU A 145 -4.60 -3.65 -18.80
CA LEU A 145 -4.65 -2.62 -17.76
C LEU A 145 -4.85 -3.25 -16.37
N ALA A 146 -5.74 -4.25 -16.27
CA ALA A 146 -5.98 -4.96 -15.02
C ALA A 146 -4.69 -5.63 -14.48
N LEU A 147 -3.90 -6.27 -15.35
CA LEU A 147 -2.64 -6.89 -14.97
C LEU A 147 -1.61 -5.83 -14.56
N ARG A 148 -1.40 -4.78 -15.36
CA ARG A 148 -0.45 -3.70 -15.03
C ARG A 148 -0.84 -2.94 -13.74
N TRP A 149 -2.13 -2.75 -13.50
CA TRP A 149 -2.56 -2.13 -12.24
C TRP A 149 -2.32 -3.04 -11.04
N LEU A 150 -2.56 -4.35 -11.20
CA LEU A 150 -2.24 -5.34 -10.17
C LEU A 150 -0.74 -5.36 -9.87
N GLU A 151 0.13 -5.33 -10.90
CA GLU A 151 1.59 -5.29 -10.74
C GLU A 151 2.08 -4.11 -9.88
N PHE A 152 1.47 -2.93 -10.02
CA PHE A 152 1.72 -1.83 -9.10
C PHE A 152 1.05 -2.06 -7.73
N GLY A 153 -0.20 -2.54 -7.73
CA GLY A 153 -0.98 -2.80 -6.54
C GLY A 153 -0.34 -3.81 -5.58
N LEU A 154 0.55 -4.69 -6.08
CA LEU A 154 1.32 -5.61 -5.24
C LEU A 154 2.05 -4.90 -4.09
N PHE A 155 2.46 -3.67 -4.31
CA PHE A 155 3.28 -2.89 -3.39
C PHE A 155 2.46 -1.93 -2.53
N THR A 156 1.19 -1.69 -2.85
CA THR A 156 0.37 -0.75 -2.10
C THR A 156 -0.16 -1.37 -0.80
N PRO A 157 -0.16 -0.64 0.33
CA PRO A 157 -0.73 -1.15 1.58
C PRO A 157 -2.19 -1.56 1.44
N LEU A 158 -3.06 -0.69 0.90
CA LEU A 158 -4.41 -1.04 0.48
C LEU A 158 -4.38 -1.58 -0.94
N MET A 159 -4.65 -2.86 -1.11
CA MET A 159 -4.74 -3.55 -2.39
C MET A 159 -6.17 -4.08 -2.58
N ARG A 160 -6.98 -3.37 -3.37
CA ARG A 160 -8.40 -3.69 -3.54
C ARG A 160 -8.81 -3.55 -5.01
N ASN A 161 -9.34 -4.62 -5.61
CA ASN A 161 -10.07 -4.54 -6.86
C ASN A 161 -11.53 -4.13 -6.56
N HIS A 162 -11.97 -3.02 -7.12
CA HIS A 162 -13.30 -2.45 -6.83
C HIS A 162 -13.82 -1.67 -8.03
N ALA A 163 -15.10 -1.86 -8.38
CA ALA A 163 -15.75 -1.22 -9.51
C ALA A 163 -17.14 -0.68 -9.15
N ALA A 164 -17.58 0.33 -9.89
CA ALA A 164 -18.92 0.89 -9.79
C ALA A 164 -19.97 -0.11 -10.27
N ALA A 165 -21.16 -0.04 -9.69
CA ALA A 165 -22.31 -0.79 -10.20
C ALA A 165 -22.65 -0.39 -11.64
N GLY A 166 -22.85 -1.38 -12.51
CA GLY A 166 -23.19 -1.17 -13.91
C GLY A 166 -21.99 -1.10 -14.86
N THR A 167 -20.76 -1.16 -14.36
CA THR A 167 -19.56 -1.39 -15.19
C THR A 167 -19.39 -2.88 -15.50
N ARG A 168 -18.46 -3.22 -16.41
CA ARG A 168 -18.08 -4.61 -16.63
C ARG A 168 -17.51 -5.21 -15.35
N GLU A 169 -17.91 -6.46 -15.06
CA GLU A 169 -17.30 -7.24 -13.99
C GLU A 169 -15.79 -7.39 -14.23
N GLN A 170 -14.99 -7.03 -13.22
CA GLN A 170 -13.52 -6.96 -13.33
C GLN A 170 -12.79 -7.82 -12.30
N GLU A 171 -13.47 -8.74 -11.64
CA GLU A 171 -12.81 -9.73 -10.80
C GLU A 171 -11.81 -10.54 -11.65
N TYR A 172 -10.63 -10.79 -11.10
CA TYR A 172 -9.52 -11.35 -11.87
C TYR A 172 -9.84 -12.67 -12.58
N PHE A 173 -10.76 -13.47 -12.06
CA PHE A 173 -11.20 -14.70 -12.72
C PHE A 173 -12.03 -14.48 -14.01
N ARG A 174 -12.45 -13.24 -14.28
CA ARG A 174 -13.13 -12.85 -15.54
C ARG A 174 -12.16 -12.70 -16.71
N PHE A 175 -10.87 -12.54 -16.44
CA PHE A 175 -9.83 -12.38 -17.46
C PHE A 175 -9.14 -13.73 -17.74
N ALA A 176 -9.85 -14.64 -18.41
CA ALA A 176 -9.42 -16.04 -18.56
C ALA A 176 -8.01 -16.19 -19.17
N ASP A 177 -7.68 -15.38 -20.18
CA ASP A 177 -6.39 -15.44 -20.89
C ASP A 177 -5.23 -14.92 -20.02
N GLN A 178 -5.48 -13.96 -19.13
CA GLN A 178 -4.49 -13.39 -18.19
C GLN A 178 -4.52 -14.07 -16.82
N LEU A 179 -5.48 -14.96 -16.56
CA LEU A 179 -5.64 -15.57 -15.24
C LEU A 179 -4.37 -16.25 -14.69
N PRO A 180 -3.55 -16.95 -15.51
CA PRO A 180 -2.29 -17.50 -15.01
C PRO A 180 -1.34 -16.41 -14.49
N ALA A 181 -1.14 -15.31 -15.23
CA ALA A 181 -0.29 -14.19 -14.82
C ALA A 181 -0.85 -13.47 -13.59
N LEU A 182 -2.15 -13.18 -13.58
CA LEU A 182 -2.84 -12.54 -12.42
C LEU A 182 -2.68 -13.38 -11.15
N ARG A 183 -2.77 -14.71 -11.26
CA ARG A 183 -2.56 -15.63 -10.14
C ARG A 183 -1.11 -15.56 -9.62
N GLU A 184 -0.13 -15.56 -10.52
CA GLU A 184 1.28 -15.47 -10.10
C GLU A 184 1.59 -14.11 -9.47
N MET A 185 0.98 -13.01 -9.95
CA MET A 185 1.10 -11.71 -9.27
C MET A 185 0.50 -11.74 -7.86
N LEU A 186 -0.68 -12.32 -7.66
CA LEU A 186 -1.24 -12.47 -6.31
C LEU A 186 -0.35 -13.34 -5.41
N ARG A 187 0.23 -14.42 -5.95
CA ARG A 187 1.20 -15.26 -5.21
C ARG A 187 2.47 -14.47 -4.85
N LEU A 188 2.95 -13.62 -5.79
CA LEU A 188 4.10 -12.74 -5.55
C LEU A 188 3.80 -11.72 -4.45
N ARG A 189 2.56 -11.17 -4.38
CA ARG A 189 2.13 -10.33 -3.24
C ARG A 189 2.33 -11.04 -1.91
N TYR A 190 1.86 -12.31 -1.79
CA TYR A 190 2.03 -13.08 -0.57
C TYR A 190 3.50 -13.36 -0.25
N ALA A 191 4.32 -13.63 -1.25
CA ALA A 191 5.76 -13.80 -1.05
C ALA A 191 6.45 -12.54 -0.55
N LEU A 192 6.00 -11.37 -0.99
CA LEU A 192 6.54 -10.06 -0.60
C LEU A 192 6.01 -9.57 0.77
N LEU A 193 4.99 -10.20 1.36
CA LEU A 193 4.38 -9.69 2.61
C LEU A 193 5.39 -9.46 3.74
N PRO A 194 6.39 -10.31 4.00
CA PRO A 194 7.38 -10.04 5.04
C PRO A 194 8.14 -8.73 4.80
N TYR A 195 8.49 -8.43 3.55
CA TYR A 195 9.10 -7.16 3.19
C TYR A 195 8.14 -5.99 3.35
N LEU A 196 6.96 -6.08 2.75
CA LEU A 196 5.97 -5.00 2.74
C LEU A 196 5.48 -4.66 4.14
N TYR A 197 5.26 -5.67 4.99
CA TYR A 197 4.87 -5.47 6.37
C TYR A 197 5.99 -4.83 7.18
N SER A 198 7.23 -5.30 7.02
CA SER A 198 8.40 -4.71 7.69
C SER A 198 8.59 -3.24 7.31
N GLU A 199 8.47 -2.87 6.01
CA GLU A 199 8.61 -1.48 5.58
C GLU A 199 7.45 -0.61 6.07
N PHE A 200 6.23 -1.17 6.15
CA PHE A 200 5.09 -0.50 6.76
C PHE A 200 5.33 -0.22 8.25
N MET A 201 5.81 -1.21 8.99
CA MET A 201 6.08 -1.10 10.43
C MET A 201 7.27 -0.17 10.71
N LYS A 202 8.36 -0.23 9.92
CA LYS A 202 9.44 0.76 10.00
C LYS A 202 8.90 2.18 9.81
N SER A 203 8.07 2.39 8.79
CA SER A 203 7.50 3.71 8.51
C SER A 203 6.63 4.21 9.66
N ALA A 204 5.85 3.32 10.29
CA ALA A 204 4.99 3.65 11.42
C ALA A 204 5.79 3.92 12.72
N LEU A 205 6.81 3.12 13.01
CA LEU A 205 7.56 3.17 14.26
C LEU A 205 8.69 4.21 14.21
N GLU A 206 9.33 4.36 13.04
CA GLU A 206 10.52 5.21 12.88
C GLU A 206 10.21 6.55 12.20
N ASN A 207 8.95 6.82 11.86
CA ASN A 207 8.49 8.03 11.18
C ASN A 207 9.14 8.25 9.81
N THR A 208 9.41 7.18 9.08
CA THR A 208 9.90 7.20 7.71
C THR A 208 8.75 7.14 6.71
N GLY A 209 9.02 7.29 5.42
CA GLY A 209 8.02 7.11 4.37
C GLY A 209 8.05 5.70 3.81
N TYR A 210 6.90 5.03 3.74
CA TYR A 210 6.79 3.74 3.05
C TYR A 210 7.06 3.89 1.54
N PHE A 211 6.36 4.82 0.88
CA PHE A 211 6.70 5.31 -0.44
C PHE A 211 7.32 6.70 -0.36
N ARG A 212 8.43 6.92 -1.08
CA ARG A 212 9.09 8.22 -1.14
C ARG A 212 9.44 8.58 -2.59
N PRO A 213 9.45 9.88 -2.95
CA PRO A 213 10.04 10.34 -4.20
C PRO A 213 11.57 10.10 -4.19
N LEU A 214 12.16 9.90 -5.36
CA LEU A 214 13.62 9.72 -5.48
C LEU A 214 14.40 10.91 -4.89
N GLY A 215 13.90 12.13 -5.08
CA GLY A 215 14.51 13.34 -4.57
C GLY A 215 14.68 13.42 -3.04
N PHE A 216 14.01 12.55 -2.27
CA PHE A 216 14.22 12.50 -0.81
C PHE A 216 15.56 11.91 -0.45
N ASP A 217 15.98 10.85 -1.13
CA ASP A 217 17.25 10.17 -0.88
C ASP A 217 18.41 10.81 -1.69
N TRP A 218 18.08 11.47 -2.83
CA TRP A 218 19.05 12.19 -3.68
C TRP A 218 18.67 13.67 -3.86
N PRO A 219 18.64 14.48 -2.78
CA PRO A 219 18.20 15.87 -2.86
C PRO A 219 19.14 16.79 -3.66
N ALA A 220 20.39 16.41 -3.81
CA ALA A 220 21.37 17.14 -4.61
C ALA A 220 21.32 16.81 -6.11
N ASP A 221 20.61 15.75 -6.49
CA ASP A 221 20.44 15.33 -7.87
C ASP A 221 19.22 16.05 -8.49
N PRO A 222 19.43 16.96 -9.49
CA PRO A 222 18.34 17.69 -10.09
C PRO A 222 17.32 16.79 -10.80
N GLU A 223 17.78 15.69 -11.39
CA GLU A 223 16.91 14.79 -12.12
C GLU A 223 16.09 13.90 -11.19
N ALA A 224 16.69 13.36 -10.15
CA ALA A 224 15.97 12.58 -9.14
C ALA A 224 14.82 13.36 -8.49
N ARG A 225 14.93 14.70 -8.41
CA ARG A 225 13.86 15.58 -7.90
C ARG A 225 12.69 15.73 -8.86
N GLU A 226 12.90 15.55 -10.15
CA GLU A 226 11.87 15.73 -11.20
C GLU A 226 11.19 14.41 -11.61
N VAL A 227 11.76 13.25 -11.21
CA VAL A 227 11.16 11.95 -11.49
C VAL A 227 9.86 11.76 -10.70
N GLN A 228 8.75 11.59 -11.41
CA GLN A 228 7.40 11.46 -10.82
C GLN A 228 6.75 10.08 -11.03
N ASP A 229 7.37 9.20 -11.80
CA ASP A 229 6.82 7.90 -12.22
C ASP A 229 7.67 6.72 -11.73
N GLN A 230 8.63 7.00 -10.84
CA GLN A 230 9.40 6.05 -10.07
C GLN A 230 9.32 6.42 -8.60
N LEU A 231 9.33 5.44 -7.72
CA LEU A 231 9.19 5.68 -6.28
C LEU A 231 10.05 4.71 -5.49
N LEU A 232 10.55 5.17 -4.36
CA LEU A 232 11.22 4.32 -3.37
C LEU A 232 10.16 3.61 -2.52
N LEU A 233 10.42 2.35 -2.19
CA LEU A 233 9.67 1.56 -1.24
C LEU A 233 10.62 1.11 -0.13
N GLY A 234 10.48 1.75 1.04
CA GLY A 234 11.47 1.60 2.10
C GLY A 234 12.87 2.06 1.65
N ASP A 235 13.91 1.59 2.32
CA ASP A 235 15.27 2.07 2.09
C ASP A 235 15.98 1.35 0.93
N GLY A 236 15.59 0.12 0.65
CA GLY A 236 16.33 -0.77 -0.24
C GLY A 236 15.77 -0.92 -1.65
N VAL A 237 14.57 -0.48 -1.92
CA VAL A 237 13.87 -0.76 -3.18
C VAL A 237 13.44 0.51 -3.90
N MET A 238 13.63 0.52 -5.22
CA MET A 238 12.99 1.45 -6.12
C MET A 238 12.06 0.68 -7.07
N LEU A 239 10.88 1.22 -7.30
CA LEU A 239 9.88 0.73 -8.24
C LEU A 239 9.81 1.64 -9.47
N ALA A 240 9.67 1.03 -10.64
CA ALA A 240 9.39 1.72 -11.89
C ALA A 240 8.19 1.05 -12.59
N PRO A 241 6.95 1.30 -12.13
CA PRO A 241 5.76 0.62 -12.65
C PRO A 241 5.53 0.93 -14.14
N MET A 242 4.99 -0.04 -14.88
CA MET A 242 4.54 0.15 -16.25
C MET A 242 3.14 0.78 -16.25
N TYR A 243 2.97 1.85 -17.03
CA TYR A 243 1.71 2.62 -17.10
C TYR A 243 1.33 3.05 -18.52
N THR A 244 1.97 2.46 -19.52
CA THR A 244 1.69 2.77 -20.93
C THR A 244 1.21 1.53 -21.65
N GLN A 245 0.09 1.65 -22.34
CA GLN A 245 -0.50 0.55 -23.10
C GLN A 245 0.45 0.04 -24.19
N ASN A 246 0.52 -1.28 -24.34
CA ASN A 246 1.32 -1.97 -25.36
C ASN A 246 2.82 -1.66 -25.33
N ALA A 247 3.32 -1.01 -24.25
CA ALA A 247 4.75 -0.76 -24.12
C ALA A 247 5.50 -2.05 -23.80
N ALA A 248 6.58 -2.30 -24.52
CA ALA A 248 7.50 -3.43 -24.28
C ALA A 248 8.59 -3.10 -23.23
N GLY A 249 8.55 -1.91 -22.67
CA GLY A 249 9.50 -1.42 -21.68
C GLY A 249 9.29 0.07 -21.43
N ARG A 250 10.16 0.66 -20.59
CA ARG A 250 10.12 2.09 -20.28
C ARG A 250 11.51 2.67 -20.05
N HIS A 251 11.60 3.99 -20.12
CA HIS A 251 12.76 4.71 -19.64
C HIS A 251 12.73 4.77 -18.10
N VAL A 252 13.89 4.52 -17.49
CA VAL A 252 14.11 4.55 -16.04
C VAL A 252 15.38 5.34 -15.77
N TYR A 253 15.31 6.24 -14.80
CA TYR A 253 16.47 6.94 -14.27
C TYR A 253 16.96 6.30 -12.97
N LEU A 254 18.25 5.98 -12.88
CA LEU A 254 18.88 5.44 -11.69
C LEU A 254 19.84 6.47 -11.11
N PRO A 255 19.56 7.07 -9.92
CA PRO A 255 20.48 8.01 -9.27
C PRO A 255 21.78 7.36 -8.79
N GLY A 256 21.82 6.05 -8.65
CA GLY A 256 22.95 5.20 -8.31
C GLY A 256 22.87 3.84 -8.97
N PRO A 257 23.92 3.00 -8.90
CA PRO A 257 23.86 1.64 -9.41
C PRO A 257 22.82 0.82 -8.63
N MET A 258 22.10 -0.08 -9.31
CA MET A 258 21.10 -0.96 -8.71
C MET A 258 21.06 -2.33 -9.38
N GLN A 259 20.63 -3.34 -8.63
CA GLN A 259 20.31 -4.66 -9.16
C GLN A 259 18.84 -4.69 -9.57
N LEU A 260 18.58 -4.82 -10.87
CA LEU A 260 17.25 -5.03 -11.39
C LEU A 260 16.84 -6.51 -11.23
N TYR A 261 15.61 -6.72 -10.77
CA TYR A 261 14.91 -7.99 -10.80
C TYR A 261 13.65 -7.82 -11.66
N ARG A 262 13.50 -8.64 -12.71
CA ARG A 262 12.27 -8.76 -13.51
C ARG A 262 11.50 -9.97 -12.99
N LEU A 263 10.53 -9.72 -12.12
CA LEU A 263 9.80 -10.77 -11.41
C LEU A 263 8.56 -11.22 -12.20
N ARG A 264 8.47 -12.50 -12.52
CA ARG A 264 7.26 -13.17 -13.04
C ARG A 264 6.54 -13.97 -11.94
N SER A 265 7.29 -14.42 -10.95
CA SER A 265 6.81 -15.05 -9.70
C SER A 265 7.86 -14.91 -8.61
N ALA A 266 7.63 -15.50 -7.44
CA ALA A 266 8.63 -15.56 -6.37
C ALA A 266 9.84 -16.46 -6.71
N GLU A 267 9.70 -17.37 -7.65
CA GLU A 267 10.71 -18.37 -8.03
C GLU A 267 11.22 -18.18 -9.47
N ASP A 268 10.54 -17.35 -10.27
CA ASP A 268 10.89 -17.09 -11.68
C ASP A 268 11.16 -15.60 -11.89
N TYR A 269 12.43 -15.26 -12.07
CA TYR A 269 12.88 -13.90 -12.32
C TYR A 269 14.24 -13.87 -13.03
N ASP A 270 14.45 -12.79 -13.78
CA ASP A 270 15.76 -12.45 -14.34
C ASP A 270 16.41 -11.32 -13.56
N THR A 271 17.73 -11.26 -13.57
CA THR A 271 18.51 -10.23 -12.89
C THR A 271 19.46 -9.52 -13.82
N GLU A 272 19.68 -8.23 -13.57
CA GLU A 272 20.62 -7.40 -14.33
C GLU A 272 21.20 -6.30 -13.44
N ALA A 273 22.53 -6.20 -13.37
CA ALA A 273 23.18 -5.08 -12.70
C ALA A 273 23.21 -3.87 -13.63
N LEU A 274 22.65 -2.75 -13.19
CA LEU A 274 22.57 -1.52 -13.96
C LEU A 274 23.36 -0.40 -13.26
N PRO A 275 24.24 0.32 -13.99
CA PRO A 275 24.93 1.49 -13.47
C PRO A 275 23.96 2.67 -13.28
N ALA A 276 24.41 3.74 -12.61
CA ALA A 276 23.68 5.00 -12.55
C ALA A 276 23.44 5.58 -13.95
N GLY A 277 22.35 6.32 -14.14
CA GLY A 277 21.98 7.00 -15.37
C GLY A 277 20.68 6.53 -15.99
N HIS A 278 20.49 6.82 -17.28
CA HIS A 278 19.27 6.50 -18.01
C HIS A 278 19.34 5.13 -18.67
N HIS A 279 18.28 4.36 -18.53
CA HIS A 279 18.12 3.03 -19.12
C HIS A 279 16.77 2.91 -19.81
N TYR A 280 16.74 2.22 -20.95
CA TYR A 280 15.50 1.66 -21.46
C TYR A 280 15.40 0.21 -20.97
N VAL A 281 14.46 -0.04 -20.08
CA VAL A 281 14.27 -1.35 -19.44
C VAL A 281 13.09 -2.08 -20.10
N HIS A 282 13.38 -3.22 -20.70
CA HIS A 282 12.33 -4.11 -21.22
C HIS A 282 11.53 -4.74 -20.09
N CYS A 283 10.21 -4.86 -20.28
CA CYS A 283 9.28 -5.42 -19.32
C CYS A 283 8.11 -6.09 -20.08
N ALA A 284 8.04 -7.39 -20.05
CA ALA A 284 6.90 -8.12 -20.60
C ALA A 284 5.62 -7.88 -19.80
N LEU A 285 4.45 -8.18 -20.35
CA LEU A 285 3.17 -7.87 -19.72
C LEU A 285 2.95 -8.57 -18.36
N ASN A 286 3.66 -9.64 -18.07
CA ASN A 286 3.61 -10.39 -16.81
C ASN A 286 4.87 -10.22 -15.95
N GLU A 287 5.54 -9.09 -16.08
CA GLU A 287 6.77 -8.80 -15.34
C GLU A 287 6.64 -7.55 -14.48
N VAL A 288 7.18 -7.62 -13.27
CA VAL A 288 7.34 -6.50 -12.34
C VAL A 288 8.80 -6.09 -12.27
N LEU A 289 9.07 -4.79 -12.42
CA LEU A 289 10.41 -4.23 -12.30
C LEU A 289 10.67 -3.79 -10.87
N LEU A 290 11.61 -4.46 -10.21
CA LEU A 290 12.04 -4.16 -8.86
C LEU A 290 13.55 -3.91 -8.87
N PHE A 291 13.97 -2.74 -8.41
CA PHE A 291 15.39 -2.33 -8.35
C PHE A 291 15.85 -2.35 -6.91
N VAL A 292 16.85 -3.16 -6.59
CA VAL A 292 17.43 -3.27 -5.25
C VAL A 292 18.71 -2.46 -5.20
N ARG A 293 18.84 -1.63 -4.17
CA ARG A 293 20.00 -0.75 -3.93
C ARG A 293 21.15 -1.54 -3.32
N PRO A 294 22.43 -1.12 -3.57
CA PRO A 294 23.59 -1.74 -2.92
C PRO A 294 23.48 -1.78 -1.40
N GLY A 295 23.89 -2.89 -0.82
CA GLY A 295 23.82 -3.16 0.61
C GLY A 295 22.46 -3.67 1.12
N HIS A 296 21.47 -3.82 0.24
CA HIS A 296 20.10 -4.19 0.63
C HIS A 296 19.66 -5.54 0.05
N ALA A 297 18.69 -6.14 0.72
CA ALA A 297 18.02 -7.36 0.28
C ALA A 297 16.50 -7.27 0.50
N VAL A 298 15.75 -8.05 -0.28
CA VAL A 298 14.29 -8.19 -0.17
C VAL A 298 13.96 -9.64 0.13
N PRO A 299 13.40 -9.96 1.31
CA PRO A 299 12.99 -11.31 1.63
C PRO A 299 11.74 -11.70 0.85
N LEU A 300 11.74 -12.92 0.32
CA LEU A 300 10.58 -13.56 -0.27
C LEU A 300 10.20 -14.78 0.56
N ALA A 301 8.97 -14.81 1.05
CA ALA A 301 8.39 -15.98 1.68
C ALA A 301 7.83 -16.98 0.66
N LYS A 302 7.53 -18.18 1.08
CA LYS A 302 6.78 -19.13 0.26
C LYS A 302 5.35 -18.63 0.08
N PRO A 303 4.86 -18.46 -1.17
CA PRO A 303 3.50 -18.00 -1.40
C PRO A 303 2.44 -18.87 -0.71
N ALA A 304 1.49 -18.26 -0.03
CA ALA A 304 0.41 -18.92 0.68
C ALA A 304 -0.97 -18.57 0.08
N ALA A 305 -2.00 -19.34 0.41
CA ALA A 305 -3.38 -19.07 -0.04
C ALA A 305 -4.07 -17.98 0.80
N CYS A 306 -3.61 -17.75 2.02
CA CYS A 306 -4.07 -16.70 2.93
C CYS A 306 -2.96 -16.36 3.94
N THR A 307 -3.10 -15.24 4.64
CA THR A 307 -2.11 -14.78 5.62
C THR A 307 -1.93 -15.75 6.79
N ALA A 308 -3.01 -16.38 7.25
CA ALA A 308 -2.95 -17.38 8.33
C ALA A 308 -2.12 -18.64 7.96
N ALA A 309 -1.91 -18.89 6.67
CA ALA A 309 -1.09 -20.00 6.18
C ALA A 309 0.31 -19.56 5.71
N LEU A 310 0.63 -18.26 5.86
CA LEU A 310 1.91 -17.71 5.46
C LEU A 310 2.96 -18.10 6.49
N ASP A 311 4.01 -18.79 6.01
CA ASP A 311 5.26 -18.93 6.77
C ASP A 311 6.13 -17.71 6.41
N GLU A 312 6.36 -16.84 7.40
CA GLU A 312 7.13 -15.61 7.21
C GLU A 312 8.63 -15.87 7.03
N GLN A 313 9.10 -17.11 7.23
CA GLN A 313 10.49 -17.45 7.00
C GLN A 313 10.84 -17.31 5.51
N PRO A 314 11.82 -16.49 5.17
CA PRO A 314 12.19 -16.29 3.77
C PRO A 314 12.74 -17.56 3.13
N ILE A 315 12.28 -17.85 1.92
CA ILE A 315 12.83 -18.91 1.06
C ILE A 315 13.90 -18.37 0.11
N ALA A 316 13.96 -17.05 -0.10
CA ALA A 316 14.94 -16.38 -0.94
C ALA A 316 15.17 -14.94 -0.46
N LEU A 317 16.34 -14.39 -0.78
CA LEU A 317 16.69 -12.98 -0.62
C LEU A 317 17.09 -12.42 -1.98
N LEU A 318 16.35 -11.43 -2.48
CA LEU A 318 16.73 -10.67 -3.66
C LEU A 318 17.71 -9.59 -3.23
N ALA A 319 19.00 -9.80 -3.46
CA ALA A 319 20.05 -8.97 -2.88
C ALA A 319 20.78 -8.14 -3.93
N CYS A 320 21.28 -6.98 -3.52
CA CYS A 320 22.28 -6.20 -4.22
C CYS A 320 23.45 -5.94 -3.27
N PRO A 321 24.51 -6.76 -3.30
CA PRO A 321 25.68 -6.53 -2.47
C PRO A 321 26.33 -5.16 -2.74
N ASP A 322 26.85 -4.54 -1.70
CA ASP A 322 27.66 -3.34 -1.80
C ASP A 322 29.10 -3.64 -2.27
N ALA A 323 29.97 -2.62 -2.23
CA ALA A 323 31.36 -2.75 -2.68
C ALA A 323 32.19 -3.74 -1.83
N ASP A 324 31.77 -3.99 -0.60
CA ASP A 324 32.41 -4.92 0.34
C ASP A 324 31.78 -6.32 0.29
N GLY A 325 30.79 -6.53 -0.59
CA GLY A 325 30.08 -7.79 -0.77
C GLY A 325 28.96 -8.03 0.25
N HIS A 326 28.55 -7.02 1.00
CA HIS A 326 27.50 -7.13 2.01
C HIS A 326 26.14 -6.72 1.46
N ALA A 327 25.12 -7.49 1.81
CA ALA A 327 23.73 -7.13 1.64
C ALA A 327 22.91 -7.70 2.81
N ALA A 328 22.07 -6.88 3.41
CA ALA A 328 21.28 -7.28 4.55
C ALA A 328 19.88 -6.66 4.53
N TYR A 329 18.98 -7.25 5.31
CA TYR A 329 17.64 -6.73 5.51
C TYR A 329 17.23 -6.87 6.98
N ARG A 330 16.67 -5.80 7.56
CA ARG A 330 16.10 -5.83 8.91
C ARG A 330 14.59 -6.10 8.81
N MET A 331 14.18 -7.32 9.06
CA MET A 331 12.81 -7.79 8.98
C MET A 331 12.10 -7.62 10.33
N TYR A 332 10.87 -7.15 10.29
CA TYR A 332 9.97 -7.05 11.44
C TYR A 332 8.93 -8.15 11.42
N THR A 333 8.66 -8.74 12.58
CA THR A 333 7.59 -9.73 12.78
C THR A 333 6.86 -9.50 14.09
N ASP A 334 5.56 -9.73 14.13
CA ASP A 334 4.72 -9.77 15.33
C ASP A 334 3.55 -10.76 15.12
N ASP A 335 2.60 -10.82 16.05
CA ASP A 335 1.42 -11.68 15.94
C ASP A 335 0.31 -11.12 15.03
N GLY A 336 0.53 -9.94 14.40
CA GLY A 336 -0.45 -9.24 13.57
C GLY A 336 -1.57 -8.54 14.36
N GLU A 337 -1.69 -8.75 15.67
CA GLU A 337 -2.76 -8.23 16.51
C GLU A 337 -2.28 -7.32 17.65
N THR A 338 -1.02 -7.40 18.07
CA THR A 338 -0.49 -6.63 19.21
C THR A 338 -0.75 -5.13 19.09
N MET A 339 -1.12 -4.50 20.18
CA MET A 339 -1.33 -3.05 20.30
C MET A 339 -0.07 -2.30 20.73
N ASP A 340 0.99 -2.99 21.08
CA ASP A 340 2.31 -2.44 21.45
C ASP A 340 3.43 -3.06 20.59
N PRO A 341 3.44 -2.76 19.27
CA PRO A 341 4.39 -3.37 18.35
C PRO A 341 5.84 -2.93 18.57
N GLU A 342 6.08 -1.86 19.33
CA GLU A 342 7.44 -1.48 19.74
C GLU A 342 8.00 -2.48 20.77
N HIS A 343 7.15 -2.99 21.64
CA HIS A 343 7.54 -3.91 22.71
C HIS A 343 7.39 -5.38 22.31
N ASP A 344 6.28 -5.73 21.65
CA ASP A 344 5.93 -7.12 21.36
C ASP A 344 6.47 -7.60 19.99
N GLY A 345 6.87 -6.65 19.14
CA GLY A 345 7.46 -6.96 17.84
C GLY A 345 8.93 -7.35 17.90
N HIS A 346 9.36 -8.11 16.92
CA HIS A 346 10.72 -8.64 16.83
C HIS A 346 11.40 -8.18 15.54
N TRP A 347 12.66 -7.77 15.68
CA TRP A 347 13.52 -7.42 14.56
C TRP A 347 14.57 -8.52 14.34
N THR A 348 14.62 -9.03 13.12
CA THR A 348 15.63 -10.02 12.69
C THR A 348 16.44 -9.44 11.55
N VAL A 349 17.77 -9.57 11.62
CA VAL A 349 18.65 -9.21 10.50
C VAL A 349 18.86 -10.46 9.63
N LEU A 350 18.45 -10.34 8.37
CA LEU A 350 18.69 -11.35 7.33
C LEU A 350 19.94 -10.92 6.57
N ASP A 351 20.97 -11.73 6.56
CA ASP A 351 22.24 -11.48 5.89
C ASP A 351 22.29 -12.26 4.58
N ALA A 352 22.51 -11.57 3.48
CA ALA A 352 22.67 -12.12 2.14
C ALA A 352 24.12 -11.91 1.62
N SER A 353 25.06 -11.66 2.51
CA SER A 353 26.49 -11.52 2.17
C SER A 353 27.09 -12.84 1.69
N HIS A 354 27.99 -12.77 0.75
CA HIS A 354 28.74 -13.91 0.18
C HIS A 354 30.18 -13.96 0.66
#